data_944102db3cc333ea3e97bf93efdd2ef3
#
_entry.id   944102db3cc333ea3e97bf93efdd2ef3
#
_cell.length_a   1.000
_cell.length_b   1.000
_cell.length_c   1.000
_cell.angle_alpha   90.00
_cell.angle_beta   90.00
_cell.angle_gamma   90.00
#
_symmetry.space_group_name_H-M   'P 1'
#
loop_
_entity.id
_entity.type
_entity.pdbx_description
1 polymer ?
#
loop_
_entity_poly.entity_id
_entity_poly.type
_entity_poly.pdbx_seq_one_letter_code
_entity_poly.pdbx_strand_id
1 'polypeptide(L)'
;MKDRFLRACWREPVDMTPVWFMRQAGRSSPSYRAIRKDHGILEIAKDPGLATEVALQPVRELDVDAAILFCDLLIPLEGMGARVRIEEDVGPVLDPPIRTPQDVDRLRPLDPERDLPFVRETIERLRGKLDVPLIGFAGAPFTLASYLIEGGPTRDFEATKRFMHEQRGAWDRLMQLLADGVAAFLRMQADAGAQALQLFDSWAGALSPRDYRDRVQPHTRAVFAGIRETEVPGIHFGTGTAGFLDAFRAAGGDVIGVDWRVPLDRAWALVGHDVGIQGNLDPTAVLGPSEEWEAAARDVIERAEGRPGHVFNLGHGVLPSTPPENLRALVRLIHETTKR
;
A
#
# COMPACT_ATOMS: atom_id res chain seq x y z
N MET A 1 9.96 -10.51 -19.21
CA MET A 1 9.29 -9.68 -18.17
C MET A 1 9.85 -8.28 -18.25
N LYS A 2 8.97 -7.26 -18.27
CA LYS A 2 9.36 -5.85 -18.18
C LYS A 2 9.80 -5.60 -16.72
N ASP A 3 11.06 -5.24 -16.47
CA ASP A 3 11.64 -5.16 -15.12
C ASP A 3 11.94 -3.73 -14.62
N ARG A 4 11.58 -2.70 -15.42
CA ARG A 4 11.90 -1.30 -15.10
C ARG A 4 11.40 -0.85 -13.72
N PHE A 5 10.24 -1.38 -13.27
CA PHE A 5 9.73 -1.08 -11.94
C PHE A 5 10.69 -1.59 -10.83
N LEU A 6 11.16 -2.82 -10.93
CA LEU A 6 12.11 -3.39 -9.95
C LEU A 6 13.44 -2.66 -9.99
N ARG A 7 13.95 -2.37 -11.19
CA ARG A 7 15.18 -1.60 -11.35
C ARG A 7 15.06 -0.22 -10.72
N ALA A 8 13.94 0.46 -10.91
CA ALA A 8 13.69 1.74 -10.23
C ALA A 8 13.65 1.56 -8.71
N CYS A 9 13.00 0.52 -8.17
CA CYS A 9 13.01 0.26 -6.73
C CYS A 9 14.44 0.09 -6.19
N TRP A 10 15.35 -0.51 -6.96
CA TRP A 10 16.78 -0.66 -6.62
C TRP A 10 17.63 0.56 -7.04
N ARG A 11 17.02 1.63 -7.52
CA ARG A 11 17.70 2.86 -8.00
C ARG A 11 18.68 2.59 -9.13
N GLU A 12 18.38 1.60 -9.95
CA GLU A 12 19.12 1.33 -11.18
C GLU A 12 18.59 2.21 -12.32
N PRO A 13 19.42 2.52 -13.33
CA PRO A 13 18.97 3.22 -14.53
C PRO A 13 17.84 2.47 -15.24
N VAL A 14 16.83 3.20 -15.69
CA VAL A 14 15.68 2.68 -16.44
C VAL A 14 15.53 3.42 -17.77
N ASP A 15 14.89 2.78 -18.74
CA ASP A 15 14.59 3.34 -20.06
C ASP A 15 13.53 4.47 -20.03
N MET A 16 12.63 4.40 -19.04
CA MET A 16 11.62 5.42 -18.72
C MET A 16 11.14 5.22 -17.29
N THR A 17 10.56 6.25 -16.69
CA THR A 17 10.03 6.19 -15.33
C THR A 17 8.86 5.19 -15.26
N PRO A 18 8.94 4.15 -14.39
CA PRO A 18 7.85 3.21 -14.25
C PRO A 18 6.63 3.84 -13.58
N VAL A 19 5.45 3.38 -14.01
CA VAL A 19 4.14 3.85 -13.52
C VAL A 19 3.30 2.69 -13.06
N TRP A 20 2.70 2.82 -11.89
CA TRP A 20 1.57 2.02 -11.43
C TRP A 20 0.70 2.84 -10.51
N PHE A 21 -0.51 2.40 -10.19
CA PHE A 21 -1.41 3.17 -9.33
C PHE A 21 -1.96 2.32 -8.20
N MET A 22 -1.91 2.85 -6.98
CA MET A 22 -2.65 2.29 -5.86
C MET A 22 -4.15 2.28 -6.20
N ARG A 23 -4.83 1.15 -5.94
CA ARG A 23 -6.23 0.92 -6.33
C ARG A 23 -6.49 0.97 -7.84
N GLN A 24 -5.48 0.69 -8.67
CA GLN A 24 -5.64 0.58 -10.14
C GLN A 24 -6.70 -0.46 -10.52
N ALA A 25 -6.78 -1.59 -9.80
CA ALA A 25 -7.91 -2.50 -9.83
C ALA A 25 -8.98 -1.99 -8.85
N GLY A 26 -9.98 -1.28 -9.34
CA GLY A 26 -10.93 -0.62 -8.47
C GLY A 26 -12.16 -0.07 -9.17
N ARG A 27 -13.01 0.64 -8.42
CA ARG A 27 -14.32 1.13 -8.87
C ARG A 27 -14.29 2.09 -10.07
N SER A 28 -13.14 2.66 -10.43
CA SER A 28 -12.96 3.43 -11.65
C SER A 28 -13.10 2.57 -12.91
N SER A 29 -12.62 1.29 -12.87
CA SER A 29 -12.67 0.36 -14.02
C SER A 29 -14.08 -0.20 -14.25
N PRO A 30 -14.61 -0.13 -15.50
CA PRO A 30 -15.86 -0.81 -15.87
C PRO A 30 -15.79 -2.33 -15.70
N SER A 31 -14.66 -2.94 -16.05
CA SER A 31 -14.44 -4.39 -15.94
C SER A 31 -14.52 -4.86 -14.48
N TYR A 32 -13.90 -4.13 -13.57
CA TYR A 32 -14.02 -4.39 -12.14
C TYR A 32 -15.45 -4.22 -11.64
N ARG A 33 -16.15 -3.13 -12.05
CA ARG A 33 -17.55 -2.92 -11.65
C ARG A 33 -18.47 -4.03 -12.13
N ALA A 34 -18.20 -4.65 -13.30
CA ALA A 34 -18.96 -5.80 -13.78
C ALA A 34 -18.87 -6.98 -12.83
N ILE A 35 -17.66 -7.33 -12.36
CA ILE A 35 -17.45 -8.41 -11.37
C ILE A 35 -18.10 -8.04 -10.02
N ARG A 36 -18.01 -6.78 -9.59
CA ARG A 36 -18.55 -6.29 -8.32
C ARG A 36 -20.09 -6.32 -8.23
N LYS A 37 -20.79 -6.44 -9.35
CA LYS A 37 -22.27 -6.60 -9.33
C LYS A 37 -22.69 -7.91 -8.69
N ASP A 38 -21.91 -8.97 -8.90
CA ASP A 38 -22.28 -10.32 -8.51
C ASP A 38 -21.50 -10.80 -7.27
N HIS A 39 -20.40 -10.12 -6.92
CA HIS A 39 -19.49 -10.58 -5.85
C HIS A 39 -19.13 -9.46 -4.87
N GLY A 40 -19.09 -9.79 -3.57
CA GLY A 40 -18.57 -8.91 -2.52
C GLY A 40 -17.04 -8.71 -2.62
N ILE A 41 -16.53 -7.60 -2.08
CA ILE A 41 -15.07 -7.33 -2.17
C ILE A 41 -14.22 -8.40 -1.45
N LEU A 42 -14.67 -8.86 -0.27
CA LEU A 42 -13.98 -9.93 0.46
C LEU A 42 -14.14 -11.29 -0.23
N GLU A 43 -15.27 -11.53 -0.90
CA GLU A 43 -15.46 -12.72 -1.72
C GLU A 43 -14.48 -12.75 -2.88
N ILE A 44 -14.37 -11.65 -3.64
CA ILE A 44 -13.37 -11.53 -4.72
C ILE A 44 -11.95 -11.74 -4.19
N ALA A 45 -11.60 -11.11 -3.07
CA ALA A 45 -10.27 -11.22 -2.50
C ALA A 45 -9.92 -12.63 -1.99
N LYS A 46 -10.93 -13.43 -1.61
CA LYS A 46 -10.76 -14.80 -1.13
C LYS A 46 -10.93 -15.87 -2.21
N ASP A 47 -11.36 -15.49 -3.40
CA ASP A 47 -11.42 -16.40 -4.56
C ASP A 47 -10.18 -16.17 -5.45
N PRO A 48 -9.25 -17.14 -5.54
CA PRO A 48 -8.02 -16.97 -6.33
C PRO A 48 -8.26 -16.73 -7.81
N GLY A 49 -9.39 -17.22 -8.37
CA GLY A 49 -9.76 -17.00 -9.77
C GLY A 49 -10.18 -15.56 -10.02
N LEU A 50 -11.12 -15.06 -9.20
CA LEU A 50 -11.63 -13.70 -9.29
C LEU A 50 -10.54 -12.67 -8.96
N ALA A 51 -9.77 -12.89 -7.88
CA ALA A 51 -8.67 -12.00 -7.50
C ALA A 51 -7.60 -11.92 -8.60
N THR A 52 -7.26 -13.05 -9.24
CA THR A 52 -6.33 -13.08 -10.37
C THR A 52 -6.87 -12.27 -11.56
N GLU A 53 -8.14 -12.48 -11.95
CA GLU A 53 -8.72 -11.75 -13.08
C GLU A 53 -8.75 -10.24 -12.81
N VAL A 54 -9.19 -9.83 -11.62
CA VAL A 54 -9.22 -8.41 -11.22
C VAL A 54 -7.82 -7.77 -11.22
N ALA A 55 -6.80 -8.47 -10.72
CA ALA A 55 -5.44 -7.95 -10.68
C ALA A 55 -4.80 -7.81 -12.08
N LEU A 56 -5.23 -8.60 -13.07
CA LEU A 56 -4.74 -8.55 -14.44
C LEU A 56 -5.36 -7.40 -15.26
N GLN A 57 -6.58 -6.95 -14.92
CA GLN A 57 -7.30 -5.93 -15.69
C GLN A 57 -6.49 -4.65 -15.90
N PRO A 58 -5.90 -4.00 -14.86
CA PRO A 58 -5.16 -2.76 -15.05
C PRO A 58 -3.92 -2.90 -15.95
N VAL A 59 -3.24 -4.03 -15.89
CA VAL A 59 -2.06 -4.29 -16.74
C VAL A 59 -2.47 -4.29 -18.21
N ARG A 60 -3.61 -4.93 -18.53
CA ARG A 60 -4.15 -4.99 -19.91
C ARG A 60 -4.75 -3.66 -20.36
N GLU A 61 -5.41 -2.94 -19.46
CA GLU A 61 -6.21 -1.77 -19.80
C GLU A 61 -5.40 -0.46 -19.74
N LEU A 62 -4.42 -0.34 -18.86
CA LEU A 62 -3.69 0.89 -18.59
C LEU A 62 -2.22 0.87 -19.06
N ASP A 63 -1.66 -0.30 -19.39
CA ASP A 63 -0.23 -0.51 -19.73
C ASP A 63 0.72 -0.06 -18.60
N VAL A 64 0.35 -0.35 -17.36
CA VAL A 64 1.17 -0.06 -16.17
C VAL A 64 2.37 -1.00 -16.05
N ASP A 65 3.41 -0.57 -15.33
CA ASP A 65 4.69 -1.29 -15.21
C ASP A 65 4.75 -2.26 -14.03
N ALA A 66 3.70 -2.32 -13.21
CA ALA A 66 3.56 -3.31 -12.15
C ALA A 66 2.08 -3.66 -11.92
N ALA A 67 1.83 -4.92 -11.62
CA ALA A 67 0.56 -5.37 -11.04
C ALA A 67 0.64 -5.30 -9.51
N ILE A 68 -0.49 -5.12 -8.86
CA ILE A 68 -0.60 -5.31 -7.42
C ILE A 68 -1.62 -6.42 -7.13
N LEU A 69 -1.31 -7.25 -6.15
CA LEU A 69 -2.23 -8.27 -5.64
C LEU A 69 -3.60 -7.65 -5.33
N PHE A 70 -4.68 -8.29 -5.76
CA PHE A 70 -6.01 -7.89 -5.32
C PHE A 70 -6.32 -8.59 -3.99
N CYS A 71 -6.31 -7.81 -2.92
CA CYS A 71 -6.56 -8.26 -1.55
C CYS A 71 -7.13 -7.09 -0.74
N ASP A 72 -7.53 -7.32 0.51
CA ASP A 72 -7.89 -6.27 1.46
C ASP A 72 -6.88 -6.21 2.61
N LEU A 73 -6.60 -4.99 3.10
CA LEU A 73 -5.66 -4.76 4.20
C LEU A 73 -6.03 -5.50 5.49
N LEU A 74 -7.31 -5.81 5.68
CA LEU A 74 -7.84 -6.39 6.92
C LEU A 74 -7.89 -7.93 6.89
N ILE A 75 -7.64 -8.56 5.74
CA ILE A 75 -7.63 -10.03 5.62
C ILE A 75 -6.69 -10.70 6.63
N PRO A 76 -5.46 -10.20 6.91
CA PRO A 76 -4.63 -10.76 7.96
C PRO A 76 -5.27 -10.73 9.35
N LEU A 77 -6.11 -9.73 9.64
CA LEU A 77 -6.80 -9.62 10.94
C LEU A 77 -7.85 -10.73 11.12
N GLU A 78 -8.51 -11.16 10.04
CA GLU A 78 -9.40 -12.34 10.11
C GLU A 78 -8.62 -13.60 10.48
N GLY A 79 -7.43 -13.78 9.87
CA GLY A 79 -6.50 -14.84 10.23
C GLY A 79 -6.06 -14.79 11.70
N MET A 80 -6.02 -13.61 12.30
CA MET A 80 -5.72 -13.40 13.72
C MET A 80 -6.94 -13.55 14.64
N GLY A 81 -8.13 -13.82 14.08
CA GLY A 81 -9.37 -14.07 14.83
C GLY A 81 -10.29 -12.86 14.95
N ALA A 82 -9.98 -11.71 14.32
CA ALA A 82 -10.89 -10.59 14.27
C ALA A 82 -12.05 -10.85 13.30
N ARG A 83 -13.23 -10.29 13.61
CA ARG A 83 -14.40 -10.37 12.72
C ARG A 83 -14.41 -9.11 11.85
N VAL A 84 -14.15 -9.29 10.57
CA VAL A 84 -14.13 -8.20 9.58
C VAL A 84 -15.38 -8.31 8.71
N ARG A 85 -16.08 -7.18 8.52
CA ARG A 85 -17.19 -7.05 7.57
C ARG A 85 -16.98 -5.80 6.75
N ILE A 86 -17.45 -5.80 5.52
CA ILE A 86 -17.51 -4.59 4.69
C ILE A 86 -19.00 -4.22 4.59
N GLU A 87 -19.36 -3.11 5.19
CA GLU A 87 -20.71 -2.57 5.12
C GLU A 87 -20.80 -1.57 3.97
N GLU A 88 -21.89 -1.64 3.21
CA GLU A 88 -22.11 -0.73 2.09
C GLU A 88 -22.22 0.72 2.61
N ASP A 89 -21.62 1.67 1.90
CA ASP A 89 -21.54 3.10 2.25
C ASP A 89 -20.80 3.44 3.56
N VAL A 90 -20.47 2.48 4.40
CA VAL A 90 -19.69 2.65 5.64
C VAL A 90 -18.23 2.28 5.42
N GLY A 91 -17.99 1.12 4.83
CA GLY A 91 -16.65 0.57 4.65
C GLY A 91 -16.36 -0.59 5.62
N PRO A 92 -15.08 -0.82 5.96
CA PRO A 92 -14.70 -1.89 6.86
C PRO A 92 -15.21 -1.67 8.29
N VAL A 93 -15.79 -2.72 8.88
CA VAL A 93 -16.26 -2.75 10.28
C VAL A 93 -15.67 -3.98 10.97
N LEU A 94 -15.09 -3.76 12.15
CA LEU A 94 -14.55 -4.79 13.04
C LEU A 94 -15.36 -4.82 14.34
N ASP A 95 -15.94 -5.97 14.64
CA ASP A 95 -16.85 -6.14 15.78
C ASP A 95 -16.62 -7.48 16.49
N PRO A 96 -16.35 -7.47 17.82
CA PRO A 96 -16.19 -6.28 18.68
C PRO A 96 -14.83 -5.58 18.49
N PRO A 97 -14.78 -4.25 18.60
CA PRO A 97 -13.52 -3.52 18.59
C PRO A 97 -12.73 -3.74 19.87
N ILE A 98 -11.41 -3.51 19.81
CA ILE A 98 -10.52 -3.54 20.98
C ILE A 98 -10.75 -2.27 21.82
N ARG A 99 -11.05 -2.46 23.12
CA ARG A 99 -11.24 -1.36 24.08
C ARG A 99 -10.41 -1.55 25.35
N THR A 100 -10.04 -2.77 25.66
CA THR A 100 -9.35 -3.15 26.90
C THR A 100 -8.11 -3.99 26.60
N PRO A 101 -7.15 -4.09 27.53
CA PRO A 101 -6.02 -5.02 27.42
C PRO A 101 -6.43 -6.48 27.15
N GLN A 102 -7.56 -6.92 27.74
CA GLN A 102 -8.08 -8.27 27.57
C GLN A 102 -8.61 -8.54 26.15
N ASP A 103 -9.04 -7.50 25.45
CA ASP A 103 -9.47 -7.64 24.05
C ASP A 103 -8.28 -7.95 23.13
N VAL A 104 -7.08 -7.43 23.45
CA VAL A 104 -5.84 -7.76 22.73
C VAL A 104 -5.51 -9.24 22.86
N ASP A 105 -5.73 -9.82 24.03
CA ASP A 105 -5.44 -11.22 24.34
C ASP A 105 -6.38 -12.22 23.60
N ARG A 106 -7.43 -11.74 22.94
CA ARG A 106 -8.30 -12.55 22.06
C ARG A 106 -7.70 -12.79 20.68
N LEU A 107 -6.76 -11.95 20.26
CA LEU A 107 -6.09 -12.12 19.00
C LEU A 107 -5.03 -13.23 19.11
N ARG A 108 -4.90 -14.02 18.07
CA ARG A 108 -3.89 -15.06 17.95
C ARG A 108 -2.80 -14.69 16.94
N PRO A 109 -1.60 -15.25 17.07
CA PRO A 109 -0.59 -15.11 16.02
C PRO A 109 -1.12 -15.58 14.67
N LEU A 110 -0.78 -14.84 13.62
CA LEU A 110 -1.12 -15.20 12.24
C LEU A 110 -0.19 -16.31 11.74
N ASP A 111 -0.79 -17.34 11.18
CA ASP A 111 -0.11 -18.34 10.35
C ASP A 111 -0.61 -18.19 8.91
N PRO A 112 0.10 -17.42 8.06
CA PRO A 112 -0.42 -17.07 6.74
C PRO A 112 -0.66 -18.27 5.82
N GLU A 113 0.14 -19.33 5.95
CA GLU A 113 -0.02 -20.54 5.13
C GLU A 113 -1.30 -21.29 5.45
N ARG A 114 -1.63 -21.38 6.71
CA ARG A 114 -2.86 -22.05 7.18
C ARG A 114 -4.08 -21.16 7.03
N ASP A 115 -3.95 -19.88 7.41
CA ASP A 115 -5.09 -18.98 7.59
C ASP A 115 -5.50 -18.28 6.29
N LEU A 116 -4.56 -18.09 5.35
CA LEU A 116 -4.72 -17.30 4.13
C LEU A 116 -4.20 -18.02 2.86
N PRO A 117 -4.46 -19.33 2.67
CA PRO A 117 -3.89 -20.10 1.55
C PRO A 117 -4.32 -19.55 0.18
N PHE A 118 -5.49 -18.93 0.09
CA PHE A 118 -6.01 -18.34 -1.13
C PHE A 118 -5.14 -17.16 -1.63
N VAL A 119 -4.42 -16.48 -0.73
CA VAL A 119 -3.50 -15.40 -1.12
C VAL A 119 -2.29 -15.97 -1.85
N ARG A 120 -1.69 -17.03 -1.31
CA ARG A 120 -0.58 -17.76 -1.96
C ARG A 120 -1.01 -18.21 -3.35
N GLU A 121 -2.13 -18.91 -3.44
CA GLU A 121 -2.65 -19.43 -4.71
C GLU A 121 -2.90 -18.31 -5.74
N THR A 122 -3.43 -17.16 -5.30
CA THR A 122 -3.63 -16.00 -6.18
C THR A 122 -2.30 -15.49 -6.75
N ILE A 123 -1.26 -15.36 -5.91
CA ILE A 123 0.06 -14.90 -6.33
C ILE A 123 0.67 -15.88 -7.33
N GLU A 124 0.64 -17.18 -7.06
CA GLU A 124 1.16 -18.22 -7.96
C GLU A 124 0.47 -18.20 -9.32
N ARG A 125 -0.87 -18.04 -9.34
CA ARG A 125 -1.65 -17.90 -10.58
C ARG A 125 -1.28 -16.63 -11.37
N LEU A 126 -1.06 -15.50 -10.67
CA LEU A 126 -0.65 -14.23 -11.28
C LEU A 126 0.75 -14.33 -11.89
N ARG A 127 1.69 -14.99 -11.19
CA ARG A 127 3.07 -15.16 -11.68
C ARG A 127 3.13 -15.89 -13.03
N GLY A 128 2.27 -16.85 -13.25
CA GLY A 128 2.18 -17.56 -14.54
C GLY A 128 1.57 -16.74 -15.69
N LYS A 129 0.98 -15.57 -15.42
CA LYS A 129 0.23 -14.78 -16.41
C LYS A 129 0.76 -13.37 -16.66
N LEU A 130 1.57 -12.83 -15.70
CA LEU A 130 2.09 -11.47 -15.77
C LEU A 130 3.41 -11.40 -16.53
N ASP A 131 3.54 -10.39 -17.37
CA ASP A 131 4.79 -9.96 -18.02
C ASP A 131 5.43 -8.75 -17.30
N VAL A 132 4.75 -8.18 -16.30
CA VAL A 132 5.23 -7.13 -15.40
C VAL A 132 5.41 -7.68 -13.97
N PRO A 133 6.21 -7.01 -13.12
CA PRO A 133 6.35 -7.40 -11.71
C PRO A 133 5.03 -7.37 -10.95
N LEU A 134 4.92 -8.26 -9.95
CA LEU A 134 3.79 -8.33 -9.02
C LEU A 134 4.19 -7.73 -7.67
N ILE A 135 3.42 -6.77 -7.19
CA ILE A 135 3.53 -6.18 -5.86
C ILE A 135 2.61 -6.94 -4.91
N GLY A 136 3.19 -7.55 -3.87
CA GLY A 136 2.46 -7.97 -2.67
C GLY A 136 2.33 -6.81 -1.69
N PHE A 137 1.40 -6.91 -0.73
CA PHE A 137 1.24 -5.82 0.23
C PHE A 137 0.61 -6.27 1.55
N ALA A 138 0.73 -5.40 2.55
CA ALA A 138 0.00 -5.49 3.82
C ALA A 138 -0.27 -4.10 4.39
N GLY A 139 -1.22 -4.01 5.33
CA GLY A 139 -1.38 -2.85 6.19
C GLY A 139 -0.26 -2.80 7.24
N ALA A 140 0.26 -1.61 7.54
CA ALA A 140 1.23 -1.42 8.61
C ALA A 140 0.60 -1.64 9.99
N PRO A 141 1.39 -1.99 11.01
CA PRO A 141 0.88 -2.27 12.35
C PRO A 141 -0.01 -1.17 12.92
N PHE A 142 0.35 0.11 12.77
CA PHE A 142 -0.47 1.22 13.26
C PHE A 142 -1.81 1.32 12.53
N THR A 143 -1.81 1.18 11.21
CA THR A 143 -3.03 1.20 10.41
C THR A 143 -3.97 0.07 10.82
N LEU A 144 -3.44 -1.15 11.00
CA LEU A 144 -4.24 -2.31 11.44
C LEU A 144 -4.72 -2.18 12.89
N ALA A 145 -3.87 -1.71 13.81
CA ALA A 145 -4.25 -1.43 15.19
C ALA A 145 -5.38 -0.41 15.27
N SER A 146 -5.31 0.64 14.45
CA SER A 146 -6.36 1.65 14.39
C SER A 146 -7.70 1.07 13.92
N TYR A 147 -7.72 0.19 12.90
CA TYR A 147 -8.93 -0.50 12.51
C TYR A 147 -9.50 -1.37 13.64
N LEU A 148 -8.65 -2.15 14.32
CA LEU A 148 -9.05 -2.99 15.44
C LEU A 148 -9.63 -2.19 16.61
N ILE A 149 -9.04 -1.02 16.90
CA ILE A 149 -9.44 -0.20 18.05
C ILE A 149 -10.63 0.68 17.71
N GLU A 150 -10.63 1.38 16.57
CA GLU A 150 -11.78 2.22 16.19
C GLU A 150 -13.02 1.38 15.87
N GLY A 151 -12.83 0.19 15.30
CA GLY A 151 -13.92 -0.70 14.88
C GLY A 151 -14.54 -0.31 13.55
N GLY A 152 -14.10 0.79 12.93
CA GLY A 152 -14.63 1.29 11.68
C GLY A 152 -13.94 2.58 11.23
N PRO A 153 -14.48 3.26 10.22
CA PRO A 153 -13.94 4.53 9.74
C PRO A 153 -13.91 5.59 10.84
N THR A 154 -12.83 6.34 10.91
CA THR A 154 -12.63 7.44 11.87
C THR A 154 -11.92 8.61 11.21
N ARG A 155 -12.07 9.82 11.75
CA ARG A 155 -11.34 11.01 11.32
C ARG A 155 -10.22 11.39 12.28
N ASP A 156 -10.47 11.24 13.59
CA ASP A 156 -9.63 11.81 14.64
C ASP A 156 -8.78 10.78 15.37
N PHE A 157 -9.07 9.48 15.19
CA PHE A 157 -8.36 8.37 15.84
C PHE A 157 -8.37 8.48 17.37
N GLU A 158 -9.49 8.96 17.94
CA GLU A 158 -9.57 9.24 19.37
C GLU A 158 -9.38 7.99 20.23
N ALA A 159 -10.10 6.92 19.91
CA ALA A 159 -10.00 5.68 20.66
C ALA A 159 -8.60 5.06 20.54
N THR A 160 -8.01 5.10 19.34
CA THR A 160 -6.66 4.59 19.09
C THR A 160 -5.61 5.35 19.89
N LYS A 161 -5.63 6.69 19.82
CA LYS A 161 -4.67 7.53 20.56
C LYS A 161 -4.84 7.40 22.07
N ARG A 162 -6.07 7.35 22.55
CA ARG A 162 -6.37 7.11 23.98
C ARG A 162 -5.80 5.77 24.42
N PHE A 163 -6.08 4.68 23.70
CA PHE A 163 -5.56 3.35 24.02
C PHE A 163 -4.02 3.33 24.01
N MET A 164 -3.40 3.94 23.00
CA MET A 164 -1.93 4.06 22.87
C MET A 164 -1.29 4.77 24.07
N HIS A 165 -1.94 5.81 24.63
CA HIS A 165 -1.40 6.58 25.74
C HIS A 165 -1.73 5.96 27.09
N GLU A 166 -2.95 5.48 27.29
CA GLU A 166 -3.42 4.98 28.60
C GLU A 166 -3.03 3.51 28.84
N GLN A 167 -2.93 2.68 27.79
CA GLN A 167 -2.74 1.23 27.89
C GLN A 167 -1.40 0.78 27.29
N ARG A 168 -0.31 1.42 27.68
CA ARG A 168 1.01 1.26 27.05
C ARG A 168 1.42 -0.20 26.86
N GLY A 169 1.34 -1.03 27.89
CA GLY A 169 1.75 -2.44 27.81
C GLY A 169 0.88 -3.26 26.87
N ALA A 170 -0.43 -2.97 26.79
CA ALA A 170 -1.33 -3.62 25.86
C ALA A 170 -1.11 -3.12 24.42
N TRP A 171 -0.82 -1.82 24.24
CA TRP A 171 -0.43 -1.24 22.96
C TRP A 171 0.82 -1.91 22.41
N ASP A 172 1.88 -2.01 23.21
CA ASP A 172 3.14 -2.61 22.78
C ASP A 172 2.95 -4.09 22.38
N ARG A 173 2.12 -4.86 23.14
CA ARG A 173 1.78 -6.24 22.78
C ARG A 173 0.99 -6.33 21.50
N LEU A 174 -0.02 -5.47 21.31
CA LEU A 174 -0.82 -5.43 20.08
C LEU A 174 0.05 -5.12 18.86
N MET A 175 0.86 -4.07 18.97
CA MET A 175 1.74 -3.64 17.88
C MET A 175 2.80 -4.69 17.53
N GLN A 176 3.35 -5.39 18.53
CA GLN A 176 4.29 -6.48 18.27
C GLN A 176 3.61 -7.66 17.58
N LEU A 177 2.44 -8.08 18.07
CA LEU A 177 1.66 -9.16 17.47
C LEU A 177 1.31 -8.87 16.00
N LEU A 178 0.92 -7.61 15.71
CA LEU A 178 0.64 -7.16 14.34
C LEU A 178 1.92 -7.12 13.50
N ALA A 179 3.04 -6.62 14.04
CA ALA A 179 4.30 -6.56 13.31
C ALA A 179 4.79 -7.96 12.91
N ASP A 180 4.73 -8.92 13.82
CA ASP A 180 5.12 -10.32 13.55
C ASP A 180 4.21 -10.97 12.50
N GLY A 181 2.89 -10.77 12.63
CA GLY A 181 1.91 -11.29 11.67
C GLY A 181 2.06 -10.67 10.28
N VAL A 182 2.25 -9.36 10.20
CA VAL A 182 2.47 -8.64 8.93
C VAL A 182 3.78 -9.09 8.27
N ALA A 183 4.86 -9.22 9.03
CA ALA A 183 6.13 -9.71 8.50
C ALA A 183 6.01 -11.14 7.95
N ALA A 184 5.33 -12.04 8.67
CA ALA A 184 5.07 -13.41 8.21
C ALA A 184 4.20 -13.41 6.94
N PHE A 185 3.18 -12.56 6.87
CA PHE A 185 2.29 -12.44 5.71
C PHE A 185 3.01 -11.93 4.47
N LEU A 186 3.89 -10.93 4.62
CA LEU A 186 4.68 -10.40 3.51
C LEU A 186 5.74 -11.42 3.04
N ARG A 187 6.39 -12.17 3.95
CA ARG A 187 7.30 -13.26 3.58
C ARG A 187 6.58 -14.31 2.74
N MET A 188 5.43 -14.80 3.19
CA MET A 188 4.63 -15.76 2.43
C MET A 188 4.31 -15.24 1.02
N GLN A 189 4.01 -13.96 0.87
CA GLN A 189 3.75 -13.36 -0.44
C GLN A 189 5.00 -13.36 -1.34
N ALA A 190 6.18 -13.04 -0.78
CA ALA A 190 7.44 -13.11 -1.52
C ALA A 190 7.77 -14.56 -1.92
N ASP A 191 7.63 -15.51 -1.01
CA ASP A 191 7.85 -16.94 -1.25
C ASP A 191 6.88 -17.51 -2.32
N ALA A 192 5.65 -16.97 -2.39
CA ALA A 192 4.69 -17.31 -3.43
C ALA A 192 5.00 -16.66 -4.78
N GLY A 193 5.94 -15.69 -4.83
CA GLY A 193 6.43 -15.07 -6.05
C GLY A 193 6.11 -13.60 -6.24
N ALA A 194 5.64 -12.87 -5.22
CA ALA A 194 5.61 -11.41 -5.26
C ALA A 194 7.04 -10.86 -5.37
N GLN A 195 7.24 -9.86 -6.22
CA GLN A 195 8.58 -9.36 -6.58
C GLN A 195 8.89 -7.99 -5.97
N ALA A 196 7.92 -7.36 -5.35
CA ALA A 196 8.06 -6.20 -4.47
C ALA A 196 7.00 -6.30 -3.38
N LEU A 197 7.23 -5.68 -2.24
CA LEU A 197 6.31 -5.70 -1.11
C LEU A 197 6.00 -4.27 -0.68
N GLN A 198 4.71 -3.89 -0.62
CA GLN A 198 4.32 -2.57 -0.12
C GLN A 198 3.65 -2.64 1.24
N LEU A 199 4.18 -1.90 2.19
CA LEU A 199 3.59 -1.68 3.51
C LEU A 199 2.78 -0.38 3.49
N PHE A 200 1.45 -0.50 3.67
CA PHE A 200 0.55 0.64 3.70
C PHE A 200 0.38 1.18 5.13
N ASP A 201 1.10 2.24 5.47
CA ASP A 201 0.93 2.99 6.72
C ASP A 201 0.02 4.21 6.51
N SER A 202 -1.17 3.95 5.95
CA SER A 202 -2.09 4.96 5.41
C SER A 202 -2.52 5.99 6.44
N TRP A 203 -2.48 5.65 7.74
CA TRP A 203 -3.00 6.50 8.80
C TRP A 203 -1.91 7.09 9.72
N ALA A 204 -0.62 6.81 9.43
CA ALA A 204 0.52 7.31 10.21
C ALA A 204 0.49 8.84 10.39
N GLY A 205 0.03 9.57 9.37
CA GLY A 205 -0.08 11.03 9.42
C GLY A 205 -1.08 11.59 10.44
N ALA A 206 -1.89 10.74 11.08
CA ALA A 206 -2.72 11.14 12.21
C ALA A 206 -1.91 11.38 13.51
N LEU A 207 -0.64 10.93 13.52
CA LEU A 207 0.23 10.98 14.69
C LEU A 207 1.09 12.24 14.74
N SER A 208 1.45 12.64 15.96
CA SER A 208 2.56 13.55 16.15
C SER A 208 3.89 12.88 15.77
N PRO A 209 4.92 13.65 15.36
CA PRO A 209 6.25 13.08 15.11
C PRO A 209 6.82 12.29 16.29
N ARG A 210 6.51 12.72 17.53
CA ARG A 210 6.92 12.04 18.75
C ARG A 210 6.22 10.69 18.92
N ASP A 211 4.88 10.67 18.78
CA ASP A 211 4.12 9.43 18.93
C ASP A 211 4.50 8.40 17.86
N TYR A 212 4.74 8.86 16.63
CA TYR A 212 5.23 7.97 15.59
C TYR A 212 6.59 7.35 16.00
N ARG A 213 7.58 8.15 16.40
CA ARG A 213 8.90 7.66 16.79
C ARG A 213 8.86 6.73 17.99
N ASP A 214 8.08 7.10 19.02
CA ASP A 214 8.11 6.41 20.30
C ASP A 214 7.20 5.18 20.37
N ARG A 215 6.13 5.14 19.54
CA ARG A 215 5.03 4.17 19.67
C ARG A 215 4.78 3.30 18.44
N VAL A 216 5.24 3.71 17.28
CA VAL A 216 4.92 3.06 16.00
C VAL A 216 6.17 2.62 15.25
N GLN A 217 7.13 3.52 15.07
CA GLN A 217 8.35 3.27 14.29
C GLN A 217 9.09 1.97 14.67
N PRO A 218 9.26 1.59 15.95
CA PRO A 218 9.95 0.34 16.30
C PRO A 218 9.27 -0.90 15.70
N HIS A 219 7.94 -0.92 15.69
CA HIS A 219 7.15 -2.05 15.19
C HIS A 219 7.14 -2.08 13.65
N THR A 220 7.03 -0.93 12.99
CA THR A 220 7.18 -0.83 11.53
C THR A 220 8.59 -1.27 11.09
N ARG A 221 9.62 -0.88 11.86
CA ARG A 221 11.00 -1.35 11.64
C ARG A 221 11.13 -2.86 11.78
N ALA A 222 10.44 -3.46 12.74
CA ALA A 222 10.43 -4.92 12.91
C ALA A 222 9.83 -5.63 11.69
N VAL A 223 8.79 -5.06 11.06
CA VAL A 223 8.23 -5.60 9.80
C VAL A 223 9.29 -5.61 8.71
N PHE A 224 9.96 -4.46 8.44
CA PHE A 224 10.98 -4.39 7.40
C PHE A 224 12.20 -5.27 7.70
N ALA A 225 12.60 -5.38 8.98
CA ALA A 225 13.64 -6.32 9.38
C ALA A 225 13.24 -7.78 9.10
N GLY A 226 11.97 -8.11 9.36
CA GLY A 226 11.42 -9.45 9.15
C GLY A 226 11.30 -9.88 7.70
N ILE A 227 11.28 -8.96 6.74
CA ILE A 227 11.21 -9.27 5.30
C ILE A 227 12.56 -9.15 4.58
N ARG A 228 13.62 -8.75 5.26
CA ARG A 228 14.93 -8.48 4.63
C ARG A 228 15.48 -9.69 3.86
N GLU A 229 15.27 -10.89 4.38
CA GLU A 229 15.78 -12.13 3.78
C GLU A 229 15.04 -12.54 2.50
N THR A 230 13.94 -11.89 2.17
CA THR A 230 13.20 -12.18 0.93
C THR A 230 13.89 -11.62 -0.31
N GLU A 231 14.87 -10.71 -0.14
CA GLU A 231 15.63 -10.07 -1.22
C GLU A 231 14.76 -9.35 -2.27
N VAL A 232 13.50 -9.05 -1.95
CA VAL A 232 12.63 -8.21 -2.79
C VAL A 232 12.51 -6.80 -2.22
N PRO A 233 12.37 -5.74 -3.07
CA PRO A 233 12.31 -4.39 -2.56
C PRO A 233 11.07 -4.14 -1.71
N GLY A 234 11.26 -3.52 -0.56
CA GLY A 234 10.21 -3.06 0.33
C GLY A 234 9.83 -1.60 0.06
N ILE A 235 8.55 -1.32 -0.13
CA ILE A 235 8.00 0.03 -0.31
C ILE A 235 7.24 0.42 0.95
N HIS A 236 7.63 1.53 1.58
CA HIS A 236 6.94 2.07 2.75
C HIS A 236 6.09 3.27 2.34
N PHE A 237 4.78 3.13 2.31
CA PHE A 237 3.86 4.18 1.90
C PHE A 237 3.05 4.73 3.07
N GLY A 238 2.96 6.06 3.20
CA GLY A 238 2.12 6.72 4.18
C GLY A 238 1.52 8.02 3.64
N THR A 239 0.43 8.47 4.26
CA THR A 239 -0.20 9.76 3.98
C THR A 239 -0.06 10.71 5.15
N GLY A 240 0.09 12.02 4.88
CA GLY A 240 0.25 13.03 5.92
C GLY A 240 1.57 12.96 6.70
N THR A 241 2.57 12.26 6.18
CA THR A 241 3.84 11.97 6.87
C THR A 241 4.90 13.06 6.71
N ALA A 242 4.61 14.13 5.96
CA ALA A 242 5.57 15.21 5.65
C ALA A 242 6.27 15.82 6.88
N GLY A 243 5.60 15.83 8.04
CA GLY A 243 6.15 16.37 9.29
C GLY A 243 7.19 15.48 10.00
N PHE A 244 7.38 14.23 9.54
CA PHE A 244 8.31 13.26 10.14
C PHE A 244 8.86 12.24 9.13
N LEU A 245 9.10 12.66 7.89
CA LEU A 245 9.64 11.79 6.83
C LEU A 245 10.98 11.16 7.20
N ASP A 246 11.81 11.84 7.99
CA ASP A 246 13.05 11.30 8.55
C ASP A 246 12.81 10.06 9.41
N ALA A 247 11.84 10.14 10.32
CA ALA A 247 11.45 9.03 11.16
C ALA A 247 10.74 7.92 10.36
N PHE A 248 9.94 8.31 9.37
CA PHE A 248 9.25 7.40 8.48
C PHE A 248 10.26 6.56 7.67
N ARG A 249 11.24 7.20 7.07
CA ARG A 249 12.35 6.53 6.38
C ARG A 249 13.16 5.63 7.33
N ALA A 250 13.43 6.09 8.54
CA ALA A 250 14.18 5.32 9.54
C ALA A 250 13.44 4.06 10.03
N ALA A 251 12.14 3.94 9.78
CA ALA A 251 11.39 2.70 10.02
C ALA A 251 11.73 1.61 9.00
N GLY A 252 12.18 1.96 7.79
CA GLY A 252 12.59 1.02 6.75
C GLY A 252 11.91 1.26 5.40
N GLY A 253 12.28 0.41 4.45
CA GLY A 253 11.86 0.46 3.06
C GLY A 253 13.00 0.87 2.12
N ASP A 254 13.07 0.24 0.96
CA ASP A 254 13.99 0.57 -0.12
C ASP A 254 13.44 1.72 -0.97
N VAL A 255 12.12 1.90 -0.94
CA VAL A 255 11.37 2.97 -1.59
C VAL A 255 10.44 3.61 -0.57
N ILE A 256 10.45 4.94 -0.49
CA ILE A 256 9.52 5.70 0.35
C ILE A 256 8.40 6.27 -0.52
N GLY A 257 7.18 5.84 -0.26
CA GLY A 257 5.98 6.34 -0.90
C GLY A 257 5.42 7.55 -0.16
N VAL A 258 5.19 8.64 -0.87
CA VAL A 258 4.73 9.91 -0.30
C VAL A 258 3.43 10.38 -0.95
N ASP A 259 2.63 11.11 -0.20
CA ASP A 259 1.42 11.73 -0.72
C ASP A 259 1.70 13.11 -1.38
N TRP A 260 0.68 13.67 -1.98
CA TRP A 260 0.75 14.94 -2.74
C TRP A 260 0.93 16.20 -1.90
N ARG A 261 0.87 16.10 -0.55
CA ARG A 261 0.95 17.28 0.35
C ARG A 261 2.35 17.83 0.52
N VAL A 262 3.34 17.14 -0.02
CA VAL A 262 4.74 17.57 -0.02
C VAL A 262 5.29 17.53 -1.44
N PRO A 263 5.99 18.58 -1.92
CA PRO A 263 6.69 18.52 -3.21
C PRO A 263 7.70 17.37 -3.26
N LEU A 264 7.74 16.64 -4.38
CA LEU A 264 8.51 15.40 -4.51
C LEU A 264 10.01 15.60 -4.22
N ASP A 265 10.60 16.67 -4.74
CA ASP A 265 12.00 17.05 -4.52
C ASP A 265 12.32 17.27 -3.03
N ARG A 266 11.43 17.96 -2.32
CA ARG A 266 11.55 18.17 -0.87
C ARG A 266 11.41 16.88 -0.08
N ALA A 267 10.44 16.05 -0.45
CA ALA A 267 10.27 14.75 0.18
C ALA A 267 11.52 13.89 0.00
N TRP A 268 12.04 13.83 -1.24
CA TRP A 268 13.23 13.03 -1.54
C TRP A 268 14.48 13.54 -0.83
N ALA A 269 14.64 14.86 -0.73
CA ALA A 269 15.74 15.44 0.04
C ALA A 269 15.66 15.10 1.54
N LEU A 270 14.45 15.02 2.12
CA LEU A 270 14.25 14.65 3.53
C LEU A 270 14.51 13.16 3.81
N VAL A 271 14.11 12.27 2.90
CA VAL A 271 14.34 10.83 3.07
C VAL A 271 15.72 10.40 2.59
N GLY A 272 16.45 11.24 1.84
CA GLY A 272 17.76 10.95 1.25
C GLY A 272 17.65 10.29 -0.12
N HIS A 273 18.63 10.56 -0.99
CA HIS A 273 18.68 9.99 -2.34
C HIS A 273 19.32 8.59 -2.40
N ASP A 274 19.61 8.02 -1.24
CA ASP A 274 20.07 6.64 -1.06
C ASP A 274 18.92 5.62 -0.96
N VAL A 275 17.66 6.10 -1.07
CA VAL A 275 16.44 5.29 -1.23
C VAL A 275 15.65 5.75 -2.45
N GLY A 276 14.81 4.87 -3.00
CA GLY A 276 13.86 5.24 -4.03
C GLY A 276 12.71 6.09 -3.46
N ILE A 277 12.01 6.80 -4.35
CA ILE A 277 10.79 7.53 -3.98
C ILE A 277 9.64 7.12 -4.89
N GLN A 278 8.45 6.97 -4.31
CA GLN A 278 7.22 6.67 -5.03
C GLN A 278 6.20 7.78 -4.84
N GLY A 279 5.62 8.23 -5.92
CA GLY A 279 4.52 9.21 -5.91
C GLY A 279 4.70 10.27 -6.97
N ASN A 280 4.05 11.45 -6.85
CA ASN A 280 3.05 11.75 -5.79
C ASN A 280 1.99 12.73 -6.33
N LEU A 281 1.48 12.45 -7.54
CA LEU A 281 0.44 13.29 -8.13
C LEU A 281 -0.85 13.23 -7.27
N ASP A 282 -1.49 14.39 -7.05
CA ASP A 282 -2.80 14.44 -6.37
C ASP A 282 -3.82 13.58 -7.13
N PRO A 283 -4.47 12.59 -6.47
CA PRO A 283 -5.48 11.76 -7.12
C PRO A 283 -6.66 12.55 -7.69
N THR A 284 -6.93 13.74 -7.17
CA THR A 284 -8.02 14.60 -7.67
C THR A 284 -7.65 15.32 -8.96
N ALA A 285 -6.36 15.52 -9.23
CA ALA A 285 -5.92 16.19 -10.45
C ALA A 285 -6.44 15.47 -11.71
N VAL A 286 -6.37 14.13 -11.74
CA VAL A 286 -6.81 13.32 -12.89
C VAL A 286 -8.32 13.27 -13.11
N LEU A 287 -9.11 13.99 -12.30
CA LEU A 287 -10.55 14.21 -12.52
C LEU A 287 -10.81 15.41 -13.42
N GLY A 288 -9.84 16.32 -13.52
CA GLY A 288 -9.96 17.60 -14.23
C GLY A 288 -9.62 17.50 -15.72
N PRO A 289 -9.58 18.67 -16.39
CA PRO A 289 -9.14 18.79 -17.79
C PRO A 289 -7.74 18.24 -18.01
N SER A 290 -7.47 17.74 -19.22
CA SER A 290 -6.18 17.11 -19.55
C SER A 290 -4.99 18.07 -19.38
N GLU A 291 -5.16 19.32 -19.76
CA GLU A 291 -4.10 20.34 -19.68
C GLU A 291 -3.60 20.54 -18.23
N GLU A 292 -4.52 20.48 -17.25
CA GLU A 292 -4.18 20.70 -15.84
C GLU A 292 -3.45 19.50 -15.23
N TRP A 293 -3.97 18.27 -15.41
CA TRP A 293 -3.29 17.10 -14.83
C TRP A 293 -2.00 16.73 -15.59
N GLU A 294 -1.91 17.02 -16.89
CA GLU A 294 -0.66 16.89 -17.63
C GLU A 294 0.43 17.83 -17.09
N ALA A 295 0.07 19.10 -16.85
CA ALA A 295 0.99 20.07 -16.26
C ALA A 295 1.44 19.63 -14.86
N ALA A 296 0.51 19.16 -14.01
CA ALA A 296 0.82 18.67 -12.68
C ALA A 296 1.70 17.41 -12.71
N ALA A 297 1.46 16.48 -13.65
CA ALA A 297 2.28 15.29 -13.82
C ALA A 297 3.70 15.63 -14.27
N ARG A 298 3.86 16.60 -15.19
CA ARG A 298 5.18 17.12 -15.61
C ARG A 298 5.94 17.77 -14.46
N ASP A 299 5.27 18.54 -13.58
CA ASP A 299 5.90 19.11 -12.38
C ASP A 299 6.46 18.00 -11.47
N VAL A 300 5.72 16.91 -11.25
CA VAL A 300 6.23 15.76 -10.48
C VAL A 300 7.47 15.13 -11.13
N ILE A 301 7.46 14.95 -12.47
CA ILE A 301 8.60 14.41 -13.22
C ILE A 301 9.82 15.34 -13.14
N GLU A 302 9.62 16.65 -13.33
CA GLU A 302 10.68 17.64 -13.25
C GLU A 302 11.35 17.67 -11.88
N ARG A 303 10.57 17.56 -10.81
CA ARG A 303 11.06 17.46 -9.42
C ARG A 303 11.87 16.19 -9.14
N ALA A 304 11.65 15.13 -9.88
CA ALA A 304 12.48 13.92 -9.81
C ALA A 304 13.87 14.13 -10.45
N GLU A 305 14.05 15.19 -11.26
CA GLU A 305 15.32 15.60 -11.92
C GLU A 305 15.99 14.45 -12.69
N GLY A 306 15.22 13.49 -13.19
CA GLY A 306 15.74 12.33 -13.88
C GLY A 306 16.63 11.41 -13.03
N ARG A 307 16.60 11.53 -11.70
CA ARG A 307 17.37 10.64 -10.81
C ARG A 307 16.84 9.20 -10.88
N PRO A 308 17.73 8.19 -10.83
CA PRO A 308 17.31 6.80 -10.65
C PRO A 308 16.57 6.62 -9.31
N GLY A 309 15.51 5.79 -9.33
CA GLY A 309 14.76 5.48 -8.11
C GLY A 309 13.40 6.16 -8.00
N HIS A 310 12.95 6.91 -9.00
CA HIS A 310 11.58 7.42 -9.04
C HIS A 310 10.63 6.37 -9.62
N VAL A 311 9.57 6.06 -8.87
CA VAL A 311 8.39 5.30 -9.30
C VAL A 311 7.21 6.26 -9.32
N PHE A 312 6.67 6.57 -10.49
CA PHE A 312 5.51 7.45 -10.58
C PHE A 312 4.25 6.75 -10.07
N ASN A 313 3.53 7.42 -9.20
CA ASN A 313 2.24 6.99 -8.69
C ASN A 313 1.38 8.23 -8.34
N LEU A 314 0.11 8.03 -8.11
CA LEU A 314 -0.68 9.02 -7.39
C LEU A 314 -0.27 9.05 -5.92
N GLY A 315 -0.48 10.17 -5.24
CA GLY A 315 -0.20 10.30 -3.81
C GLY A 315 -1.16 9.53 -2.89
N HIS A 316 -2.16 8.87 -3.47
CA HIS A 316 -3.08 7.92 -2.85
C HIS A 316 -3.71 7.03 -3.93
N GLY A 317 -4.67 6.18 -3.55
CA GLY A 317 -5.38 5.32 -4.50
C GLY A 317 -6.23 6.09 -5.51
N VAL A 318 -6.39 5.51 -6.70
CA VAL A 318 -7.32 5.98 -7.73
C VAL A 318 -8.72 6.16 -7.12
N LEU A 319 -9.35 7.29 -7.44
CA LEU A 319 -10.71 7.58 -6.98
C LEU A 319 -11.75 6.83 -7.84
N PRO A 320 -12.89 6.44 -7.26
CA PRO A 320 -13.94 5.75 -8.00
C PRO A 320 -14.47 6.51 -9.22
N SER A 321 -14.41 7.84 -9.18
CA SER A 321 -14.84 8.75 -10.25
C SER A 321 -13.77 9.04 -11.29
N THR A 322 -12.55 8.53 -11.14
CA THR A 322 -11.46 8.78 -12.10
C THR A 322 -11.76 8.09 -13.44
N PRO A 323 -11.77 8.83 -14.57
CA PRO A 323 -11.93 8.24 -15.89
C PRO A 323 -10.76 7.32 -16.23
N PRO A 324 -10.98 6.06 -16.63
CA PRO A 324 -9.88 5.13 -16.97
C PRO A 324 -9.02 5.63 -18.14
N GLU A 325 -9.62 6.37 -19.06
CA GLU A 325 -8.93 7.00 -20.19
C GLU A 325 -7.88 8.01 -19.73
N ASN A 326 -8.14 8.77 -18.66
CA ASN A 326 -7.18 9.71 -18.10
C ASN A 326 -5.99 8.96 -17.48
N LEU A 327 -6.22 7.84 -16.80
CA LEU A 327 -5.14 7.01 -16.25
C LEU A 327 -4.26 6.44 -17.36
N ARG A 328 -4.87 5.94 -18.46
CA ARG A 328 -4.14 5.42 -19.62
C ARG A 328 -3.33 6.53 -20.31
N ALA A 329 -3.92 7.71 -20.47
CA ALA A 329 -3.23 8.86 -21.03
C ALA A 329 -2.08 9.31 -20.14
N LEU A 330 -2.26 9.30 -18.80
CA LEU A 330 -1.22 9.64 -17.84
C LEU A 330 -0.04 8.67 -17.93
N VAL A 331 -0.27 7.34 -17.99
CA VAL A 331 0.82 6.35 -18.17
C VAL A 331 1.62 6.67 -19.43
N ARG A 332 0.93 6.91 -20.56
CA ARG A 332 1.57 7.27 -21.82
C ARG A 332 2.39 8.55 -21.71
N LEU A 333 1.82 9.61 -21.11
CA LEU A 333 2.52 10.89 -20.91
C LEU A 333 3.83 10.69 -20.13
N ILE A 334 3.79 9.94 -19.02
CA ILE A 334 4.99 9.69 -18.20
C ILE A 334 6.05 8.95 -19.01
N HIS A 335 5.66 7.88 -19.72
CA HIS A 335 6.58 7.10 -20.53
C HIS A 335 7.23 7.95 -21.64
N GLU A 336 6.45 8.72 -22.39
CA GLU A 336 6.94 9.57 -23.48
C GLU A 336 7.85 10.70 -22.97
N THR A 337 7.50 11.31 -21.84
CA THR A 337 8.26 12.45 -21.27
C THR A 337 9.59 12.00 -20.65
N THR A 338 9.65 10.77 -20.12
CA THR A 338 10.83 10.29 -19.38
C THR A 338 11.68 9.28 -20.17
N LYS A 339 11.35 9.02 -21.43
CA LYS A 339 12.10 8.11 -22.31
C LYS A 339 13.55 8.61 -22.48
N ARG A 340 14.51 7.71 -22.29
CA ARG A 340 15.96 7.93 -22.35
C ARG A 340 16.59 7.20 -23.51
#